data_f3e5da4b00c617886804e9403f29980f
#
_entry.id   f3e5da4b00c617886804e9403f29980f
#
_cell.length_a   1.000
_cell.length_b   1.000
_cell.length_c   1.000
_cell.angle_alpha   90.00
_cell.angle_beta   90.00
_cell.angle_gamma   90.00
#
_symmetry.space_group_name_H-M   'P 1'
#
loop_
_entity.id
_entity.type
_entity.pdbx_description
1 polymer ?
#
loop_
_entity_poly.entity_id
_entity_poly.type
_entity_poly.pdbx_seq_one_letter_code
_entity_poly.pdbx_strand_id
1 'polypeptide(L)'
;MLNNSILLIETEASLRDVLGDCLRELGDWEVTLSGSVQEGIKLCEAKRPDAILIDASISENDGILLVEQLKQYSTRQSVPLFLISSRANWFTLKEFRQMGFSGAISKPFNPSTLSSQVHQLMTSEKPRF
;
A
#
# COMPACT_ATOMS: atom_id res chain seq x y z
N MET A 1 -7.16 17.14 -13.65
CA MET A 1 -5.93 16.37 -13.48
C MET A 1 -6.04 15.47 -12.25
N LEU A 2 -5.74 14.22 -12.41
CA LEU A 2 -5.79 13.29 -11.29
C LEU A 2 -4.45 13.31 -10.57
N ASN A 3 -4.48 13.72 -9.31
CA ASN A 3 -3.32 13.57 -8.44
C ASN A 3 -3.32 12.16 -7.88
N ASN A 4 -2.36 11.37 -8.28
CA ASN A 4 -2.19 10.04 -7.73
C ASN A 4 -1.33 10.15 -6.47
N SER A 5 -1.98 10.13 -5.31
CA SER A 5 -1.27 10.17 -4.05
C SER A 5 -1.26 8.79 -3.40
N ILE A 6 -0.13 8.45 -2.81
CA ILE A 6 0.08 7.15 -2.19
C ILE A 6 0.71 7.33 -0.83
N LEU A 7 0.24 6.56 0.13
CA LEU A 7 0.85 6.47 1.45
C LEU A 7 1.64 5.17 1.52
N LEU A 8 2.93 5.26 1.81
CA LEU A 8 3.79 4.10 1.98
C LEU A 8 4.13 3.94 3.47
N ILE A 9 3.77 2.80 4.03
CA ILE A 9 4.07 2.46 5.42
C ILE A 9 5.17 1.40 5.42
N GLU A 10 6.37 1.80 5.83
CA GLU A 10 7.55 0.96 5.88
C GLU A 10 8.39 1.35 7.09
N THR A 11 8.71 0.38 7.95
CA THR A 11 9.45 0.65 9.19
C THR A 11 10.94 0.86 8.96
N GLU A 12 11.53 0.23 7.95
CA GLU A 12 12.95 0.39 7.67
C GLU A 12 13.18 1.66 6.86
N ALA A 13 13.92 2.61 7.44
CA ALA A 13 14.09 3.94 6.85
C ALA A 13 14.75 3.91 5.47
N SER A 14 15.80 3.11 5.30
CA SER A 14 16.50 3.03 4.01
C SER A 14 15.61 2.52 2.90
N LEU A 15 14.86 1.46 3.18
CA LEU A 15 13.93 0.88 2.20
C LEU A 15 12.78 1.84 1.92
N ARG A 16 12.28 2.50 2.94
CA ARG A 16 11.21 3.50 2.80
C ARG A 16 11.62 4.60 1.84
N ASP A 17 12.83 5.12 2.00
CA ASP A 17 13.35 6.19 1.13
C ASP A 17 13.51 5.72 -0.31
N VAL A 18 14.08 4.53 -0.51
CA VAL A 18 14.26 3.97 -1.86
C VAL A 18 12.93 3.77 -2.56
N LEU A 19 11.96 3.18 -1.87
CA LEU A 19 10.64 2.94 -2.45
C LEU A 19 9.91 4.25 -2.75
N GLY A 20 10.02 5.22 -1.85
CA GLY A 20 9.45 6.54 -2.06
C GLY A 20 10.00 7.22 -3.29
N ASP A 21 11.32 7.19 -3.45
CA ASP A 21 11.98 7.77 -4.62
C ASP A 21 11.56 7.09 -5.91
N CYS A 22 11.47 5.76 -5.91
CA CYS A 22 11.02 5.01 -7.09
C CYS A 22 9.61 5.40 -7.49
N LEU A 23 8.71 5.53 -6.54
CA LEU A 23 7.33 5.91 -6.82
C LEU A 23 7.24 7.34 -7.37
N ARG A 24 7.99 8.27 -6.80
CA ARG A 24 7.99 9.66 -7.24
C ARG A 24 8.60 9.84 -8.62
N GLU A 25 9.78 9.27 -8.83
CA GLU A 25 10.56 9.52 -10.04
C GLU A 25 10.06 8.72 -11.24
N LEU A 26 9.63 7.48 -11.01
CA LEU A 26 9.24 6.58 -12.09
C LEU A 26 7.73 6.55 -12.34
N GLY A 27 6.93 7.05 -11.41
CA GLY A 27 5.50 6.95 -11.50
C GLY A 27 4.71 8.21 -11.30
N ASP A 28 5.37 9.33 -11.07
CA ASP A 28 4.71 10.62 -10.80
C ASP A 28 3.73 10.56 -9.62
N TRP A 29 3.98 9.69 -8.67
CA TRP A 29 3.16 9.62 -7.47
C TRP A 29 3.51 10.74 -6.51
N GLU A 30 2.49 11.33 -5.92
CA GLU A 30 2.67 12.16 -4.73
C GLU A 30 2.75 11.21 -3.54
N VAL A 31 3.93 11.09 -2.94
CA VAL A 31 4.20 10.06 -1.93
C VAL A 31 4.27 10.67 -0.55
N THR A 32 3.52 10.10 0.37
CA THR A 32 3.64 10.37 1.80
C THR A 32 4.27 9.14 2.44
N LEU A 33 5.32 9.33 3.22
CA LEU A 33 6.05 8.24 3.87
C LEU A 33 5.67 8.15 5.34
N SER A 34 5.51 6.92 5.81
CA SER A 34 5.24 6.65 7.22
C SER A 34 6.15 5.54 7.73
N GLY A 35 6.69 5.71 8.93
CA GLY A 35 7.52 4.70 9.58
C GLY A 35 6.76 3.74 10.48
N SER A 36 5.45 3.94 10.64
CA SER A 36 4.63 3.07 11.48
C SER A 36 3.17 3.09 11.01
N VAL A 37 2.43 2.05 11.40
CA VAL A 37 0.99 2.00 11.08
C VAL A 37 0.24 3.10 11.83
N GLN A 38 0.62 3.37 13.07
CA GLN A 38 -0.02 4.42 13.87
C GLN A 38 0.10 5.79 13.21
N GLU A 39 1.30 6.15 12.77
CA GLU A 39 1.53 7.37 12.02
C GLU A 39 0.77 7.35 10.70
N GLY A 40 0.77 6.20 10.02
CA GLY A 40 0.08 6.02 8.75
C GLY A 40 -1.42 6.30 8.86
N ILE A 41 -2.06 5.83 9.92
CA ILE A 41 -3.48 6.08 10.15
C ILE A 41 -3.76 7.57 10.27
N LYS A 42 -2.91 8.29 11.02
CA LYS A 42 -3.04 9.75 11.16
C LYS A 42 -2.86 10.45 9.82
N LEU A 43 -1.89 9.99 9.03
CA LEU A 43 -1.61 10.58 7.72
C LEU A 43 -2.74 10.29 6.72
N CYS A 44 -3.40 9.14 6.82
CA CYS A 44 -4.58 8.86 6.01
C CYS A 44 -5.65 9.92 6.19
N GLU A 45 -5.93 10.28 7.42
CA GLU A 45 -6.96 11.28 7.72
C GLU A 45 -6.55 12.69 7.28
N ALA A 46 -5.26 13.01 7.41
CA ALA A 46 -4.75 14.33 7.04
C ALA A 46 -4.54 14.50 5.53
N LYS A 47 -4.05 13.48 4.85
CA LYS A 47 -3.64 13.56 3.44
C LYS A 47 -4.62 12.92 2.47
N ARG A 48 -5.46 12.03 2.93
CA ARG A 48 -6.45 11.31 2.10
C ARG A 48 -5.83 10.72 0.85
N PRO A 49 -4.91 9.75 0.99
CA PRO A 49 -4.24 9.17 -0.16
C PRO A 49 -5.20 8.39 -1.06
N ASP A 50 -4.83 8.25 -2.33
CA ASP A 50 -5.59 7.45 -3.30
C ASP A 50 -5.30 5.95 -3.15
N ALA A 51 -4.16 5.59 -2.56
CA ALA A 51 -3.79 4.20 -2.30
C ALA A 51 -2.85 4.13 -1.09
N ILE A 52 -2.83 2.97 -0.45
CA ILE A 52 -1.96 2.71 0.69
C ILE A 52 -1.15 1.46 0.40
N LEU A 53 0.17 1.54 0.60
CA LEU A 53 1.08 0.39 0.55
C LEU A 53 1.60 0.13 1.95
N ILE A 54 1.56 -1.15 2.37
CA ILE A 54 2.07 -1.55 3.67
C ILE A 54 2.95 -2.80 3.53
N ASP A 55 4.10 -2.80 4.18
CA ASP A 55 4.97 -3.97 4.22
C ASP A 55 4.39 -5.04 5.14
N ALA A 56 4.38 -6.29 4.67
CA ALA A 56 3.80 -7.42 5.40
C ALA A 56 4.47 -7.69 6.74
N SER A 57 5.76 -7.35 6.88
CA SER A 57 6.47 -7.59 8.14
C SER A 57 5.84 -6.86 9.32
N ILE A 58 5.15 -5.75 9.05
CA ILE A 58 4.46 -4.98 10.09
C ILE A 58 3.29 -5.78 10.65
N SER A 59 2.55 -6.48 9.80
CA SER A 59 1.38 -7.24 10.23
C SER A 59 1.75 -8.54 10.96
N GLU A 60 2.99 -8.99 10.81
CA GLU A 60 3.48 -10.20 11.47
C GLU A 60 3.93 -9.95 12.92
N ASN A 61 4.08 -8.69 13.31
CA ASN A 61 4.53 -8.29 14.63
C ASN A 61 3.36 -7.80 15.49
N ASP A 62 3.61 -6.81 16.36
CA ASP A 62 2.64 -6.34 17.33
C ASP A 62 1.57 -5.40 16.74
N GLY A 63 1.51 -5.30 15.43
CA GLY A 63 0.66 -4.34 14.75
C GLY A 63 -0.71 -4.83 14.33
N ILE A 64 -1.15 -6.01 14.78
CA ILE A 64 -2.40 -6.61 14.29
C ILE A 64 -3.60 -5.68 14.48
N LEU A 65 -3.75 -5.10 15.66
CA LEU A 65 -4.87 -4.20 15.94
C LEU A 65 -4.80 -2.93 15.10
N LEU A 66 -3.59 -2.39 14.92
CA LEU A 66 -3.40 -1.19 14.10
C LEU A 66 -3.66 -1.47 12.63
N VAL A 67 -3.25 -2.65 12.15
CA VAL A 67 -3.53 -3.05 10.78
C VAL A 67 -5.03 -3.21 10.56
N GLU A 68 -5.75 -3.74 11.53
CA GLU A 68 -7.21 -3.81 11.45
C GLU A 68 -7.86 -2.43 11.36
N GLN A 69 -7.35 -1.45 12.10
CA GLN A 69 -7.83 -0.07 11.98
C GLN A 69 -7.58 0.49 10.58
N LEU A 70 -6.41 0.18 10.02
CA LEU A 70 -6.07 0.61 8.68
C LEU A 70 -7.00 -0.03 7.63
N LYS A 71 -7.31 -1.31 7.79
CA LYS A 71 -8.28 -2.01 6.92
C LYS A 71 -9.67 -1.39 7.01
N GLN A 72 -10.10 -1.02 8.21
CA GLN A 72 -11.38 -0.35 8.40
C GLN A 72 -11.41 1.01 7.71
N TYR A 73 -10.32 1.76 7.80
CA TYR A 73 -10.20 3.02 7.08
C TYR A 73 -10.30 2.80 5.57
N SER A 74 -9.55 1.83 5.07
CA SER A 74 -9.54 1.48 3.64
C SER A 74 -10.94 1.17 3.13
N THR A 75 -11.68 0.34 3.87
CA THR A 75 -13.05 -0.04 3.50
C THR A 75 -14.01 1.15 3.56
N ARG A 76 -13.97 1.90 4.65
CA ARG A 76 -14.89 3.03 4.87
C ARG A 76 -14.69 4.14 3.85
N GLN A 77 -13.44 4.42 3.49
CA GLN A 77 -13.09 5.50 2.58
C GLN A 77 -12.94 5.04 1.12
N SER A 78 -13.11 3.76 0.85
CA SER A 78 -12.92 3.17 -0.49
C SER A 78 -11.53 3.44 -1.05
N VAL A 79 -10.50 3.34 -0.20
CA VAL A 79 -9.10 3.52 -0.58
C VAL A 79 -8.44 2.15 -0.63
N PRO A 80 -7.86 1.74 -1.77
CA PRO A 80 -7.21 0.43 -1.86
C PRO A 80 -6.00 0.33 -0.94
N LEU A 81 -5.87 -0.83 -0.30
CA LEU A 81 -4.78 -1.16 0.60
C LEU A 81 -4.02 -2.35 0.03
N PHE A 82 -2.77 -2.13 -0.37
CA PHE A 82 -1.93 -3.15 -0.98
C PHE A 82 -0.84 -3.61 -0.03
N LEU A 83 -0.61 -4.92 -0.01
CA LEU A 83 0.41 -5.54 0.83
C LEU A 83 1.67 -5.80 0.02
N ILE A 84 2.85 -5.48 0.56
CA ILE A 84 4.13 -5.87 -0.03
C ILE A 84 4.62 -7.08 0.76
N SER A 85 4.77 -8.23 0.10
CA SER A 85 5.07 -9.48 0.80
C SER A 85 5.90 -10.44 -0.05
N SER A 86 6.85 -11.13 0.60
CA SER A 86 7.56 -12.23 -0.03
C SER A 86 6.67 -13.47 -0.23
N ARG A 87 5.50 -13.46 0.37
CA ARG A 87 4.51 -14.55 0.29
C ARG A 87 3.32 -14.19 -0.59
N ALA A 88 3.47 -13.17 -1.45
CA ALA A 88 2.36 -12.72 -2.30
C ALA A 88 1.83 -13.83 -3.21
N ASN A 89 2.70 -14.75 -3.65
CA ASN A 89 2.31 -15.85 -4.53
C ASN A 89 1.66 -17.04 -3.79
N TRP A 90 1.60 -16.99 -2.45
CA TRP A 90 0.99 -18.07 -1.66
C TRP A 90 -0.53 -17.99 -1.66
N PHE A 91 -1.08 -16.84 -2.06
CA PHE A 91 -2.51 -16.58 -1.99
C PHE A 91 -3.01 -15.99 -3.30
N THR A 92 -4.28 -16.27 -3.61
CA THR A 92 -4.95 -15.64 -4.75
C THR A 92 -5.39 -14.23 -4.40
N LEU A 93 -5.73 -13.44 -5.40
CA LEU A 93 -6.29 -12.11 -5.20
C LEU A 93 -7.57 -12.18 -4.35
N LYS A 94 -8.41 -13.18 -4.60
CA LYS A 94 -9.62 -13.39 -3.83
C LYS A 94 -9.32 -13.60 -2.35
N GLU A 95 -8.28 -14.41 -2.05
CA GLU A 95 -7.87 -14.66 -0.67
C GLU A 95 -7.34 -13.38 -0.01
N PHE A 96 -6.54 -12.58 -0.72
CA PHE A 96 -6.08 -11.29 -0.19
C PHE A 96 -7.24 -10.36 0.11
N ARG A 97 -8.24 -10.32 -0.76
CA ARG A 97 -9.43 -9.50 -0.53
C ARG A 97 -10.22 -9.96 0.70
N GLN A 98 -10.30 -11.26 0.92
CA GLN A 98 -10.93 -11.81 2.12
C GLN A 98 -10.18 -11.42 3.40
N MET A 99 -8.86 -11.22 3.30
CA MET A 99 -8.05 -10.76 4.42
C MET A 99 -8.12 -9.23 4.62
N GLY A 100 -8.79 -8.52 3.73
CA GLY A 100 -8.95 -7.07 3.82
C GLY A 100 -7.97 -6.26 2.99
N PHE A 101 -7.20 -6.92 2.10
CA PHE A 101 -6.27 -6.25 1.21
C PHE A 101 -6.83 -6.22 -0.21
N SER A 102 -6.58 -5.12 -0.90
CA SER A 102 -7.03 -4.97 -2.30
C SER A 102 -6.15 -5.74 -3.27
N GLY A 103 -4.96 -6.11 -2.84
CA GLY A 103 -4.01 -6.88 -3.63
C GLY A 103 -2.66 -6.94 -2.94
N ALA A 104 -1.69 -7.56 -3.60
CA ALA A 104 -0.36 -7.71 -3.04
C ALA A 104 0.72 -7.56 -4.10
N ILE A 105 1.89 -7.08 -3.68
CA ILE A 105 3.08 -6.93 -4.49
C ILE A 105 4.14 -7.88 -3.95
N SER A 106 4.70 -8.70 -4.83
CA SER A 106 5.64 -9.74 -4.45
C SER A 106 7.05 -9.17 -4.18
N LYS A 107 7.70 -9.66 -3.14
CA LYS A 107 9.12 -9.44 -2.88
C LYS A 107 9.90 -10.69 -3.34
N PRO A 108 11.09 -10.53 -3.89
CA PRO A 108 11.71 -9.26 -4.26
C PRO A 108 11.00 -8.64 -5.46
N PHE A 109 10.90 -7.34 -5.48
CA PHE A 109 10.32 -6.63 -6.61
C PHE A 109 11.39 -5.82 -7.32
N ASN A 110 11.13 -5.51 -8.58
CA ASN A 110 11.99 -4.62 -9.34
C ASN A 110 11.55 -3.19 -9.07
N PRO A 111 12.38 -2.35 -8.44
CA PRO A 111 11.99 -0.97 -8.13
C PRO A 111 11.52 -0.20 -9.38
N SER A 112 12.07 -0.50 -10.55
CA SER A 112 11.69 0.19 -11.78
C SER A 112 10.28 -0.16 -12.26
N THR A 113 9.69 -1.25 -11.77
CA THR A 113 8.33 -1.68 -12.16
C THR A 113 7.30 -1.49 -11.05
N LEU A 114 7.73 -1.06 -9.87
CA LEU A 114 6.83 -0.92 -8.71
C LEU A 114 5.64 -0.02 -9.03
N SER A 115 5.88 1.12 -9.63
CA SER A 115 4.82 2.06 -9.97
C SER A 115 3.81 1.46 -10.94
N SER A 116 4.29 0.73 -11.95
CA SER A 116 3.41 0.06 -12.91
C SER A 116 2.55 -1.00 -12.23
N GLN A 117 3.11 -1.75 -11.30
CA GLN A 117 2.36 -2.76 -10.54
C GLN A 117 1.26 -2.13 -9.71
N VAL A 118 1.56 -1.00 -9.05
CA VAL A 118 0.55 -0.27 -8.28
C VAL A 118 -0.57 0.23 -9.18
N HIS A 119 -0.22 0.82 -10.32
CA HIS A 119 -1.21 1.29 -11.28
C HIS A 119 -2.11 0.17 -11.79
N GLN A 120 -1.54 -1.00 -12.10
CA GLN A 120 -2.32 -2.15 -12.54
C GLN A 120 -3.31 -2.61 -11.48
N LEU A 121 -2.85 -2.68 -10.21
CA LEU A 121 -3.71 -3.09 -9.12
C LEU A 121 -4.84 -2.09 -8.89
N MET A 122 -4.55 -0.80 -8.99
CA MET A 122 -5.58 0.23 -8.84
C MET A 122 -6.60 0.18 -9.97
N THR A 123 -6.16 -0.09 -11.18
CA THR A 123 -7.06 -0.22 -12.32
C THR A 123 -8.01 -1.40 -12.15
N SER A 124 -7.53 -2.53 -11.60
CA SER A 124 -8.38 -3.70 -11.36
C SER A 124 -9.40 -3.46 -10.25
N GLU A 125 -9.17 -2.51 -9.36
CA GLU A 125 -10.08 -2.16 -8.28
C GLU A 125 -11.25 -1.31 -8.74
N LYS A 126 -11.14 -0.65 -9.88
CA LYS A 126 -12.20 0.25 -10.35
C LYS A 126 -13.37 -0.54 -10.88
N PRO A 127 -14.61 -0.10 -10.56
CA PRO A 127 -15.79 -0.76 -11.12
C PRO A 127 -15.77 -0.69 -12.64
N ARG A 128 -16.35 -1.70 -13.26
CA ARG A 128 -16.51 -1.74 -14.71
C ARG A 128 -17.96 -1.48 -15.05
N PHE A 129 -18.12 -0.59 -15.95
CA PHE A 129 -19.46 -0.24 -16.43
C PHE A 129 -19.58 -0.49 -17.91
#